data_c044f50ac1e9b754e2ff3236ed3a4e5b
#
_entry.id   c044f50ac1e9b754e2ff3236ed3a4e5b
#
_cell.length_a   1.000
_cell.length_b   1.000
_cell.length_c   1.000
_cell.angle_alpha   90.00
_cell.angle_beta   90.00
_cell.angle_gamma   90.00
#
_symmetry.space_group_name_H-M   'P 1'
#
loop_
_entity.id
_entity.type
_entity.pdbx_description
1 polymer ?
#
loop_
_entity_poly.entity_id
_entity_poly.type
_entity_poly.pdbx_seq_one_letter_code
_entity_poly.pdbx_strand_id
1 'polypeptide(L)'
;MYFDLETKRAAEEVGGWNNIEDMGMSVGVIWDSFDEQHHVYLDYQAPQLLEHCRKADLIVGFNHVEFDYRVLAGECAGQQEKRTRLRTELAGLPNLDMLTELKKILGHRLKLESLARPTLGAGKSADGLQALQWYREDKLDKIIEYCKVDVEVTRDLHLYALEHGELLYDSRSGIKTVSVTWGQQAPKREVQQMSLF
;
A
#
# COMPACT_ATOMS: atom_id res chain seq x y z
N MET A 1 10.14 -1.11 2.73
CA MET A 1 9.18 -0.18 3.30
C MET A 1 7.76 -0.63 3.05
N TYR A 2 6.79 -0.16 3.84
CA TYR A 2 5.35 -0.42 3.68
C TYR A 2 4.65 0.87 3.33
N PHE A 3 3.70 0.81 2.40
CA PHE A 3 3.11 1.98 1.77
C PHE A 3 1.61 1.82 1.57
N ASP A 4 0.88 2.90 1.83
CA ASP A 4 -0.53 3.07 1.57
C ASP A 4 -0.87 4.55 1.37
N LEU A 5 -1.98 4.89 0.71
CA LEU A 5 -2.48 6.25 0.58
C LEU A 5 -4.01 6.34 0.59
N GLU A 6 -4.50 7.53 0.96
CA GLU A 6 -5.90 7.87 0.95
C GLU A 6 -6.23 8.92 -0.10
N THR A 7 -7.47 8.92 -0.59
CA THR A 7 -7.90 9.80 -1.68
C THR A 7 -8.77 10.95 -1.21
N LYS A 8 -8.84 12.02 -2.03
CA LYS A 8 -9.73 13.18 -1.82
C LYS A 8 -11.15 12.92 -2.31
N ARG A 9 -11.30 12.07 -3.34
CA ARG A 9 -12.55 11.84 -4.08
C ARG A 9 -12.80 10.34 -4.25
N ALA A 10 -14.08 9.98 -4.22
CA ALA A 10 -14.53 8.64 -4.55
C ALA A 10 -14.51 8.40 -6.08
N ALA A 11 -14.60 7.14 -6.49
CA ALA A 11 -14.63 6.76 -7.90
C ALA A 11 -15.82 7.42 -8.64
N GLU A 12 -16.97 7.51 -8.00
CA GLU A 12 -18.18 8.10 -8.56
C GLU A 12 -18.02 9.60 -8.86
N GLU A 13 -17.21 10.30 -8.07
CA GLU A 13 -16.97 11.75 -8.20
C GLU A 13 -16.03 12.08 -9.37
N VAL A 14 -15.30 11.09 -9.87
CA VAL A 14 -14.37 11.24 -10.99
C VAL A 14 -14.83 10.49 -12.24
N GLY A 15 -16.06 9.98 -12.26
CA GLY A 15 -16.63 9.27 -13.41
C GLY A 15 -16.31 7.78 -13.46
N GLY A 16 -15.91 7.18 -12.34
CA GLY A 16 -15.73 5.74 -12.16
C GLY A 16 -14.29 5.27 -12.01
N TRP A 17 -14.13 4.00 -11.76
CA TRP A 17 -12.85 3.32 -11.47
C TRP A 17 -11.81 3.38 -12.59
N ASN A 18 -12.20 3.81 -13.80
CA ASN A 18 -11.24 4.02 -14.89
C ASN A 18 -10.41 5.31 -14.68
N ASN A 19 -10.88 6.23 -13.86
CA ASN A 19 -10.30 7.55 -13.62
C ASN A 19 -9.64 7.66 -12.24
N ILE A 20 -9.01 6.58 -11.75
CA ILE A 20 -8.31 6.53 -10.45
C ILE A 20 -7.28 7.67 -10.32
N GLU A 21 -6.60 8.01 -11.41
CA GLU A 21 -5.62 9.09 -11.45
C GLU A 21 -6.20 10.48 -11.10
N ASP A 22 -7.51 10.63 -11.19
CA ASP A 22 -8.21 11.90 -10.90
C ASP A 22 -8.82 11.94 -9.48
N MET A 23 -8.72 10.85 -8.70
CA MET A 23 -9.21 10.83 -7.32
C MET A 23 -8.43 11.79 -6.42
N GLY A 24 -7.14 12.05 -6.71
CA GLY A 24 -6.26 12.91 -5.96
C GLY A 24 -5.87 12.31 -4.60
N MET A 25 -4.61 12.47 -4.19
CA MET A 25 -4.10 12.01 -2.90
C MET A 25 -4.49 13.01 -1.80
N SER A 26 -5.05 12.55 -0.68
CA SER A 26 -5.21 13.36 0.54
C SER A 26 -4.01 13.18 1.47
N VAL A 27 -3.64 11.94 1.73
CA VAL A 27 -2.53 11.53 2.60
C VAL A 27 -1.85 10.32 1.99
N GLY A 28 -0.53 10.25 2.04
CA GLY A 28 0.25 9.04 1.80
C GLY A 28 1.12 8.75 3.02
N VAL A 29 1.24 7.49 3.40
CA VAL A 29 2.05 7.05 4.54
C VAL A 29 3.02 5.96 4.12
N ILE A 30 4.27 6.10 4.54
CA ILE A 30 5.29 5.06 4.47
C ILE A 30 5.71 4.72 5.90
N TRP A 31 5.76 3.44 6.25
CA TRP A 31 6.59 2.95 7.34
C TRP A 31 7.90 2.43 6.76
N ASP A 32 9.01 3.08 7.09
CA ASP A 32 10.32 2.70 6.59
C ASP A 32 11.06 1.82 7.62
N SER A 33 11.47 0.62 7.20
CA SER A 33 12.24 -0.30 8.02
C SER A 33 13.68 0.13 8.26
N PHE A 34 14.17 1.15 7.55
CA PHE A 34 15.53 1.65 7.74
C PHE A 34 15.65 2.49 9.03
N ASP A 35 14.67 3.36 9.30
CA ASP A 35 14.64 4.21 10.48
C ASP A 35 13.53 3.84 11.49
N GLU A 36 12.70 2.83 11.13
CA GLU A 36 11.58 2.34 11.94
C GLU A 36 10.54 3.42 12.27
N GLN A 37 10.30 4.33 11.31
CA GLN A 37 9.38 5.45 11.48
C GLN A 37 8.30 5.52 10.40
N HIS A 38 7.19 6.18 10.75
CA HIS A 38 6.19 6.61 9.80
C HIS A 38 6.57 7.95 9.18
N HIS A 39 6.57 8.01 7.86
CA HIS A 39 6.69 9.22 7.07
C HIS A 39 5.33 9.56 6.46
N VAL A 40 4.80 10.72 6.80
CA VAL A 40 3.49 11.20 6.35
C VAL A 40 3.68 12.27 5.29
N TYR A 41 2.94 12.13 4.19
CA TYR A 41 2.97 13.05 3.05
C TYR A 41 1.56 13.54 2.76
N LEU A 42 1.36 14.83 2.74
CA LEU A 42 0.14 15.46 2.25
C LEU A 42 0.20 15.60 0.71
N ASP A 43 -0.90 15.94 0.10
CA ASP A 43 -1.05 16.04 -1.36
C ASP A 43 0.06 16.84 -2.05
N TYR A 44 0.38 18.04 -1.53
CA TYR A 44 1.45 18.89 -2.06
C TYR A 44 2.87 18.30 -1.88
N GLN A 45 3.01 17.25 -1.10
CA GLN A 45 4.25 16.50 -0.88
C GLN A 45 4.32 15.19 -1.72
N ALA A 46 3.38 14.98 -2.64
CA ALA A 46 3.39 13.82 -3.53
C ALA A 46 4.73 13.60 -4.28
N PRO A 47 5.44 14.66 -4.75
CA PRO A 47 6.77 14.48 -5.33
C PRO A 47 7.81 13.92 -4.35
N GLN A 48 7.77 14.32 -3.07
CA GLN A 48 8.65 13.81 -2.02
C GLN A 48 8.33 12.34 -1.68
N LEU A 49 7.04 11.97 -1.65
CA LEU A 49 6.59 10.59 -1.52
C LEU A 49 7.12 9.73 -2.68
N LEU A 50 7.01 10.21 -3.92
CA LEU A 50 7.55 9.55 -5.10
C LEU A 50 9.07 9.31 -4.99
N GLU A 51 9.83 10.33 -4.55
CA GLU A 51 11.28 10.20 -4.33
C GLU A 51 11.62 9.21 -3.21
N HIS A 52 10.77 9.08 -2.18
CA HIS A 52 10.95 8.07 -1.14
C HIS A 52 10.73 6.65 -1.71
N CYS A 53 9.68 6.46 -2.50
CA CYS A 53 9.42 5.19 -3.19
C CYS A 53 10.61 4.73 -4.05
N ARG A 54 11.24 5.65 -4.79
CA ARG A 54 12.40 5.37 -5.65
C ARG A 54 13.62 4.82 -4.92
N LYS A 55 13.74 5.09 -3.62
CA LYS A 55 14.89 4.69 -2.80
C LYS A 55 14.69 3.33 -2.11
N ALA A 56 13.51 2.77 -2.20
CA ALA A 56 13.17 1.52 -1.51
C ALA A 56 13.84 0.30 -2.15
N ASP A 57 14.38 -0.58 -1.32
CA ASP A 57 14.83 -1.92 -1.74
C ASP A 57 13.65 -2.85 -2.05
N LEU A 58 12.52 -2.65 -1.35
CA LEU A 58 11.25 -3.34 -1.57
C LEU A 58 10.11 -2.49 -1.05
N ILE A 59 9.08 -2.32 -1.87
CA ILE A 59 7.82 -1.68 -1.48
C ILE A 59 6.77 -2.76 -1.28
N VAL A 60 6.21 -2.83 -0.08
CA VAL A 60 5.12 -3.74 0.27
C VAL A 60 3.86 -2.92 0.49
N GLY A 61 2.76 -3.33 -0.13
CA GLY A 61 1.47 -2.69 0.03
C GLY A 61 0.32 -3.63 -0.33
N PHE A 62 -0.90 -3.15 -0.21
CA PHE A 62 -2.10 -3.91 -0.49
C PHE A 62 -2.91 -3.26 -1.62
N ASN A 63 -2.83 -3.78 -2.84
CA ASN A 63 -3.37 -3.23 -4.08
C ASN A 63 -2.66 -1.95 -4.58
N HIS A 64 -1.50 -1.65 -4.04
CA HIS A 64 -0.81 -0.37 -4.29
C HIS A 64 -0.37 -0.21 -5.75
N VAL A 65 -0.01 -1.28 -6.45
CA VAL A 65 0.41 -1.19 -7.86
C VAL A 65 -0.75 -0.78 -8.77
N GLU A 66 -1.95 -1.32 -8.53
CA GLU A 66 -3.12 -1.05 -9.37
C GLU A 66 -3.93 0.17 -8.93
N PHE A 67 -3.77 0.64 -7.68
CA PHE A 67 -4.53 1.75 -7.14
C PHE A 67 -3.65 2.92 -6.73
N ASP A 68 -2.85 2.79 -5.69
CA ASP A 68 -2.09 3.89 -5.07
C ASP A 68 -1.12 4.55 -6.05
N TYR A 69 -0.42 3.76 -6.86
CA TYR A 69 0.49 4.28 -7.87
C TYR A 69 -0.23 5.07 -8.98
N ARG A 70 -1.48 4.73 -9.26
CA ARG A 70 -2.29 5.51 -10.19
C ARG A 70 -2.67 6.86 -9.59
N VAL A 71 -3.10 6.87 -8.33
CA VAL A 71 -3.42 8.12 -7.60
C VAL A 71 -2.18 8.99 -7.49
N LEU A 72 -1.05 8.43 -7.06
CA LEU A 72 0.22 9.15 -6.93
C LEU A 72 0.71 9.73 -8.28
N ALA A 73 0.62 8.96 -9.34
CA ALA A 73 0.95 9.44 -10.69
C ALA A 73 0.02 10.57 -11.14
N GLY A 74 -1.25 10.50 -10.80
CA GLY A 74 -2.23 11.56 -11.05
C GLY A 74 -1.89 12.86 -10.32
N GLU A 75 -1.46 12.77 -9.06
CA GLU A 75 -1.09 13.93 -8.25
C GLU A 75 0.25 14.54 -8.73
N CYS A 76 1.24 13.71 -9.12
CA CYS A 76 2.56 14.17 -9.57
C CYS A 76 2.59 14.67 -11.02
N ALA A 77 1.62 14.32 -11.87
CA ALA A 77 1.67 14.64 -13.30
C ALA A 77 0.33 15.09 -13.86
N GLY A 78 0.31 16.26 -14.48
CA GLY A 78 -0.90 16.82 -15.08
C GLY A 78 -1.27 16.23 -16.46
N GLN A 79 -0.32 15.60 -17.18
CA GLN A 79 -0.52 15.07 -18.54
C GLN A 79 -0.58 13.54 -18.52
N GLN A 80 -1.50 12.96 -19.28
CA GLN A 80 -1.76 11.52 -19.32
C GLN A 80 -0.51 10.70 -19.69
N GLU A 81 0.32 11.15 -20.61
CA GLU A 81 1.56 10.47 -21.00
C GLU A 81 2.56 10.42 -19.83
N LYS A 82 2.66 11.50 -19.05
CA LYS A 82 3.53 11.55 -17.86
C LYS A 82 3.00 10.66 -16.76
N ARG A 83 1.68 10.62 -16.53
CA ARG A 83 1.02 9.70 -15.58
C ARG A 83 1.34 8.25 -15.92
N THR A 84 1.16 7.87 -17.20
CA THR A 84 1.47 6.51 -17.68
C THR A 84 2.94 6.16 -17.47
N ARG A 85 3.85 7.09 -17.73
CA ARG A 85 5.29 6.90 -17.53
C ARG A 85 5.62 6.66 -16.06
N LEU A 86 5.09 7.49 -15.15
CA LEU A 86 5.29 7.33 -13.70
C LEU A 86 4.73 6.01 -13.17
N ARG A 87 3.53 5.62 -13.63
CA ARG A 87 2.96 4.31 -13.25
C ARG A 87 3.87 3.15 -13.69
N THR A 88 4.36 3.19 -14.91
CA THR A 88 5.28 2.16 -15.43
C THR A 88 6.59 2.13 -14.63
N GLU A 89 7.12 3.30 -14.28
CA GLU A 89 8.30 3.43 -13.43
C GLU A 89 8.07 2.81 -12.05
N LEU A 90 7.00 3.23 -11.35
CA LEU A 90 6.65 2.72 -10.02
C LEU A 90 6.38 1.21 -10.02
N ALA A 91 5.66 0.71 -11.02
CA ALA A 91 5.42 -0.72 -11.16
C ALA A 91 6.69 -1.52 -11.48
N GLY A 92 7.73 -0.88 -12.02
CA GLY A 92 9.04 -1.46 -12.27
C GLY A 92 9.99 -1.47 -11.07
N LEU A 93 9.64 -0.79 -9.97
CA LEU A 93 10.40 -0.87 -8.71
C LEU A 93 10.25 -2.26 -8.08
N PRO A 94 11.12 -2.63 -7.13
CA PRO A 94 10.91 -3.86 -6.36
C PRO A 94 9.62 -3.76 -5.54
N ASN A 95 8.58 -4.48 -5.95
CA ASN A 95 7.25 -4.44 -5.35
C ASN A 95 6.78 -5.81 -4.85
N LEU A 96 6.10 -5.82 -3.72
CA LEU A 96 5.23 -6.90 -3.27
C LEU A 96 3.83 -6.36 -3.05
N ASP A 97 2.96 -6.49 -4.05
CA ASP A 97 1.54 -6.19 -3.91
C ASP A 97 0.81 -7.43 -3.38
N MET A 98 0.51 -7.41 -2.07
CA MET A 98 -0.06 -8.56 -1.37
C MET A 98 -1.41 -8.98 -1.96
N LEU A 99 -2.28 -8.02 -2.35
CA LEU A 99 -3.55 -8.35 -2.95
C LEU A 99 -3.39 -9.03 -4.32
N THR A 100 -2.47 -8.53 -5.13
CA THR A 100 -2.20 -9.10 -6.46
C THR A 100 -1.66 -10.52 -6.34
N GLU A 101 -0.74 -10.79 -5.41
CA GLU A 101 -0.22 -12.14 -5.18
C GLU A 101 -1.30 -13.10 -4.65
N LEU A 102 -2.09 -12.67 -3.67
CA LEU A 102 -3.20 -13.47 -3.14
C LEU A 102 -4.26 -13.75 -4.20
N LYS A 103 -4.59 -12.78 -5.06
CA LYS A 103 -5.52 -12.97 -6.16
C LYS A 103 -5.04 -14.01 -7.17
N LYS A 104 -3.73 -14.10 -7.44
CA LYS A 104 -3.16 -15.15 -8.31
C LYS A 104 -3.38 -16.55 -7.73
N ILE A 105 -3.25 -16.70 -6.41
CA ILE A 105 -3.41 -17.97 -5.70
C ILE A 105 -4.89 -18.35 -5.57
N LEU A 106 -5.74 -17.40 -5.17
CA LEU A 106 -7.13 -17.67 -4.79
C LEU A 106 -8.13 -17.51 -5.95
N GLY A 107 -7.76 -16.82 -7.03
CA GLY A 107 -8.64 -16.52 -8.16
C GLY A 107 -9.65 -15.38 -7.90
N HIS A 108 -9.66 -14.76 -6.72
CA HIS A 108 -10.55 -13.65 -6.37
C HIS A 108 -9.85 -12.63 -5.45
N ARG A 109 -10.45 -11.45 -5.34
CA ARG A 109 -9.92 -10.38 -4.47
C ARG A 109 -10.36 -10.60 -3.01
N LEU A 110 -9.49 -10.24 -2.09
CA LEU A 110 -9.78 -10.13 -0.66
C LEU A 110 -9.76 -8.65 -0.23
N LYS A 111 -10.36 -8.35 0.91
CA LYS A 111 -10.19 -7.07 1.60
C LYS A 111 -9.07 -7.22 2.64
N LEU A 112 -8.34 -6.14 2.92
CA LEU A 112 -7.29 -6.13 3.95
C LEU A 112 -7.84 -6.61 5.30
N GLU A 113 -9.01 -6.11 5.71
CA GLU A 113 -9.71 -6.52 6.94
C GLU A 113 -10.00 -8.03 7.01
N SER A 114 -10.33 -8.66 5.86
CA SER A 114 -10.62 -10.10 5.82
C SER A 114 -9.39 -10.98 6.06
N LEU A 115 -8.20 -10.42 5.96
CA LEU A 115 -6.92 -11.04 6.33
C LEU A 115 -6.52 -10.67 7.76
N ALA A 116 -6.62 -9.38 8.10
CA ALA A 116 -6.16 -8.84 9.39
C ALA A 116 -6.88 -9.48 10.57
N ARG A 117 -8.19 -9.60 10.49
CA ARG A 117 -9.01 -10.12 11.57
C ARG A 117 -8.65 -11.57 11.95
N PRO A 118 -8.63 -12.55 11.05
CA PRO A 118 -8.31 -13.93 11.40
C PRO A 118 -6.80 -14.18 11.61
N THR A 119 -5.91 -13.41 10.95
CA THR A 119 -4.46 -13.63 11.06
C THR A 119 -3.86 -12.94 12.29
N LEU A 120 -4.23 -11.68 12.53
CA LEU A 120 -3.63 -10.84 13.58
C LEU A 120 -4.54 -10.64 14.79
N GLY A 121 -5.81 -11.08 14.73
CA GLY A 121 -6.81 -10.73 15.73
C GLY A 121 -7.14 -9.23 15.72
N ALA A 122 -6.73 -8.49 14.68
CA ALA A 122 -6.94 -7.05 14.57
C ALA A 122 -8.43 -6.75 14.39
N GLY A 123 -8.94 -5.81 15.19
CA GLY A 123 -10.30 -5.29 15.07
C GLY A 123 -10.52 -4.52 13.76
N LYS A 124 -11.76 -4.09 13.53
CA LYS A 124 -12.15 -3.28 12.39
C LYS A 124 -11.31 -2.00 12.32
N SER A 125 -10.59 -1.79 11.22
CA SER A 125 -10.20 -0.46 10.78
C SER A 125 -11.45 0.29 10.26
N ALA A 126 -11.41 1.61 10.16
CA ALA A 126 -12.47 2.39 9.51
C ALA A 126 -12.62 1.95 8.04
N ASP A 127 -13.73 2.30 7.39
CA ASP A 127 -13.92 2.07 5.95
C ASP A 127 -13.26 3.24 5.17
N GLY A 128 -12.67 2.99 4.01
CA GLY A 128 -12.14 4.04 3.12
C GLY A 128 -13.16 5.13 2.75
N LEU A 129 -14.46 4.82 2.77
CA LEU A 129 -15.52 5.83 2.66
C LEU A 129 -15.53 6.82 3.84
N GLN A 130 -15.08 6.38 5.01
CA GLN A 130 -14.96 7.25 6.19
C GLN A 130 -13.80 8.25 6.01
N ALA A 131 -12.69 7.85 5.38
CA ALA A 131 -11.57 8.74 5.07
C ALA A 131 -12.01 9.89 4.13
N LEU A 132 -12.82 9.59 3.12
CA LEU A 132 -13.42 10.61 2.23
C LEU A 132 -14.32 11.60 2.99
N GLN A 133 -15.12 11.12 3.95
CA GLN A 133 -15.92 12.00 4.80
C GLN A 133 -15.03 12.90 5.67
N TRP A 134 -14.00 12.34 6.29
CA TRP A 134 -13.05 13.14 7.08
C TRP A 134 -12.33 14.19 6.23
N TYR A 135 -12.00 13.88 4.97
CA TYR A 135 -11.40 14.86 4.08
C TYR A 135 -12.33 16.05 3.82
N ARG A 136 -13.63 15.79 3.57
CA ARG A 136 -14.65 16.84 3.39
C ARG A 136 -14.89 17.67 4.66
N GLU A 137 -14.62 17.08 5.83
CA GLU A 137 -14.74 17.71 7.15
C GLU A 137 -13.43 18.36 7.63
N ASP A 138 -12.39 18.41 6.78
CA ASP A 138 -11.05 18.93 7.11
C ASP A 138 -10.39 18.24 8.33
N LYS A 139 -10.65 16.94 8.52
CA LYS A 139 -10.13 16.12 9.62
C LYS A 139 -8.92 15.30 9.18
N LEU A 140 -7.87 15.97 8.68
CA LEU A 140 -6.67 15.32 8.16
C LEU A 140 -5.98 14.42 9.19
N ASP A 141 -5.95 14.81 10.47
CA ASP A 141 -5.33 14.00 11.53
C ASP A 141 -5.96 12.60 11.60
N LYS A 142 -7.30 12.48 11.40
CA LYS A 142 -7.98 11.19 11.40
C LYS A 142 -7.60 10.34 10.19
N ILE A 143 -7.43 10.96 9.04
CA ILE A 143 -6.99 10.27 7.81
C ILE A 143 -5.56 9.77 7.99
N ILE A 144 -4.67 10.59 8.56
CA ILE A 144 -3.30 10.21 8.85
C ILE A 144 -3.24 8.98 9.76
N GLU A 145 -3.96 9.01 10.87
CA GLU A 145 -3.98 7.87 11.80
C GLU A 145 -4.60 6.62 11.18
N TYR A 146 -5.64 6.77 10.36
CA TYR A 146 -6.25 5.66 9.64
C TYR A 146 -5.27 5.04 8.63
N CYS A 147 -4.63 5.84 7.78
CA CYS A 147 -3.64 5.37 6.81
C CYS A 147 -2.41 4.72 7.48
N LYS A 148 -1.96 5.25 8.65
CA LYS A 148 -0.91 4.59 9.45
C LYS A 148 -1.32 3.20 9.90
N VAL A 149 -2.56 3.03 10.37
CA VAL A 149 -3.08 1.72 10.79
C VAL A 149 -3.10 0.74 9.62
N ASP A 150 -3.51 1.16 8.43
CA ASP A 150 -3.54 0.29 7.24
C ASP A 150 -2.11 -0.10 6.80
N VAL A 151 -1.13 0.80 6.92
CA VAL A 151 0.30 0.51 6.72
C VAL A 151 0.82 -0.49 7.76
N GLU A 152 0.48 -0.32 9.04
CA GLU A 152 0.89 -1.23 10.12
C GLU A 152 0.27 -2.62 9.94
N VAL A 153 -1.01 -2.70 9.63
CA VAL A 153 -1.71 -3.96 9.34
C VAL A 153 -1.06 -4.67 8.15
N THR A 154 -0.73 -3.94 7.09
CA THR A 154 -0.05 -4.49 5.92
C THR A 154 1.34 -5.02 6.29
N ARG A 155 2.09 -4.28 7.11
CA ARG A 155 3.39 -4.70 7.64
C ARG A 155 3.26 -6.00 8.47
N ASP A 156 2.36 -6.01 9.40
CA ASP A 156 2.22 -7.12 10.36
C ASP A 156 1.72 -8.39 9.65
N LEU A 157 0.83 -8.28 8.66
CA LEU A 157 0.45 -9.39 7.79
C LEU A 157 1.63 -9.93 6.98
N HIS A 158 2.46 -9.04 6.42
CA HIS A 158 3.64 -9.44 5.68
C HIS A 158 4.66 -10.17 6.58
N LEU A 159 4.93 -9.62 7.77
CA LEU A 159 5.84 -10.23 8.74
C LEU A 159 5.32 -11.60 9.21
N TYR A 160 4.02 -11.71 9.49
CA TYR A 160 3.38 -12.99 9.81
C TYR A 160 3.57 -14.02 8.67
N ALA A 161 3.34 -13.58 7.42
CA ALA A 161 3.52 -14.44 6.26
C ALA A 161 4.97 -14.88 6.04
N LEU A 162 5.96 -14.02 6.34
CA LEU A 162 7.38 -14.39 6.29
C LEU A 162 7.74 -15.46 7.34
N GLU A 163 7.15 -15.37 8.53
CA GLU A 163 7.42 -16.29 9.64
C GLU A 163 6.71 -17.63 9.45
N HIS A 164 5.44 -17.62 9.01
CA HIS A 164 4.59 -18.81 8.99
C HIS A 164 4.41 -19.42 7.59
N GLY A 165 4.75 -18.71 6.52
CA GLY A 165 4.55 -19.17 5.15
C GLY A 165 3.06 -19.19 4.72
N GLU A 166 2.18 -18.58 5.51
CA GLU A 166 0.75 -18.58 5.27
C GLU A 166 0.04 -17.36 5.87
N LEU A 167 -1.18 -17.12 5.42
CA LEU A 167 -2.12 -16.16 6.00
C LEU A 167 -3.48 -16.81 6.21
N LEU A 168 -4.21 -16.35 7.22
CA LEU A 168 -5.61 -16.70 7.44
C LEU A 168 -6.52 -15.66 6.77
N TYR A 169 -7.67 -16.08 6.25
CA TYR A 169 -8.64 -15.15 5.68
C TYR A 169 -10.08 -15.58 5.91
N ASP A 170 -10.97 -14.61 6.03
CA ASP A 170 -12.40 -14.83 6.09
C ASP A 170 -12.95 -15.23 4.72
N SER A 171 -13.62 -16.36 4.67
CA SER A 171 -14.39 -16.82 3.51
C SER A 171 -15.87 -17.00 3.87
N ARG A 172 -16.72 -17.16 2.85
CA ARG A 172 -18.15 -17.45 3.08
C ARG A 172 -18.38 -18.73 3.88
N SER A 173 -17.43 -19.65 3.88
CA SER A 173 -17.50 -20.95 4.58
C SER A 173 -16.69 -20.99 5.89
N GLY A 174 -16.28 -19.84 6.42
CA GLY A 174 -15.46 -19.72 7.62
C GLY A 174 -14.03 -19.29 7.31
N ILE A 175 -13.18 -19.32 8.34
CA ILE A 175 -11.77 -18.96 8.23
C ILE A 175 -11.04 -20.04 7.42
N LYS A 176 -10.21 -19.61 6.48
CA LYS A 176 -9.36 -20.48 5.65
C LYS A 176 -7.92 -19.99 5.68
N THR A 177 -7.01 -20.89 5.32
CA THR A 177 -5.57 -20.60 5.19
C THR A 177 -5.21 -20.49 3.70
N VAL A 178 -4.29 -19.58 3.38
CA VAL A 178 -3.62 -19.46 2.08
C VAL A 178 -2.12 -19.49 2.28
N SER A 179 -1.42 -20.44 1.64
CA SER A 179 0.04 -20.50 1.67
C SER A 179 0.65 -19.47 0.73
N VAL A 180 1.72 -18.80 1.19
CA VAL A 180 2.45 -17.78 0.45
C VAL A 180 3.97 -18.00 0.53
N THR A 181 4.73 -17.54 -0.46
CA THR A 181 6.19 -17.75 -0.55
C THR A 181 6.97 -16.42 -0.67
N TRP A 182 6.48 -15.37 0.00
CA TRP A 182 7.02 -14.01 -0.16
C TRP A 182 8.46 -13.84 0.36
N GLY A 183 8.88 -14.64 1.34
CA GLY A 183 10.25 -14.60 1.88
C GLY A 183 11.34 -15.07 0.91
N GLN A 184 10.99 -15.70 -0.20
CA GLN A 184 11.96 -16.17 -1.21
C GLN A 184 12.34 -15.07 -2.20
N GLN A 185 11.67 -13.92 -2.21
CA GLN A 185 11.85 -12.82 -3.16
C GLN A 185 12.67 -11.65 -2.60
N ALA A 186 13.08 -11.69 -1.33
CA ALA A 186 13.92 -10.64 -0.76
C ALA A 186 15.30 -10.64 -1.44
N PRO A 187 15.75 -9.53 -2.06
CA PRO A 187 17.09 -9.44 -2.60
C PRO A 187 18.10 -9.64 -1.48
N LYS A 188 18.99 -10.64 -1.63
CA LYS A 188 20.13 -10.78 -0.74
C LYS A 188 21.01 -9.55 -0.92
N ARG A 189 21.04 -8.64 0.05
CA ARG A 189 22.07 -7.61 0.09
C ARG A 189 23.41 -8.31 0.21
N GLU A 190 24.26 -8.24 -0.83
CA GLU A 190 25.68 -8.46 -0.66
C GLU A 190 26.19 -7.31 0.22
N VAL A 191 26.53 -7.65 1.47
CA VAL A 191 27.28 -6.75 2.33
C VAL A 191 28.65 -6.60 1.67
N GLN A 192 28.85 -5.53 0.88
CA GLN A 192 30.18 -5.12 0.49
C GLN A 192 30.92 -4.73 1.78
N GLN A 193 31.73 -5.67 2.26
CA GLN A 193 32.75 -5.35 3.25
C GLN A 193 33.67 -4.29 2.61
N MET A 194 33.48 -3.05 2.99
CA MET A 194 34.51 -2.03 2.79
C MET A 194 35.73 -2.47 3.60
N SER A 195 36.68 -3.13 2.93
CA SER A 195 38.01 -3.31 3.49
C SER A 195 38.66 -1.94 3.62
N LEU A 196 38.78 -1.48 4.86
CA LEU A 196 39.63 -0.36 5.23
C LEU A 196 41.09 -0.82 5.05
N PHE A 197 41.76 -0.26 4.03
CA PHE A 197 43.22 -0.17 3.95
C PHE A 197 43.56 1.29 3.79
#